data_66aa888457a315511bb2bb182b578bca
#
_entry.id   66aa888457a315511bb2bb182b578bca
#
_cell.length_a   1.000
_cell.length_b   1.000
_cell.length_c   1.000
_cell.angle_alpha   90.00
_cell.angle_beta   90.00
_cell.angle_gamma   90.00
#
_symmetry.space_group_name_H-M   'P 1'
#
loop_
_entity.id
_entity.type
_entity.pdbx_description
1 polymer ?
#
loop_
_entity_poly.entity_id
_entity_poly.type
_entity_poly.pdbx_seq_one_letter_code
_entity_poly.pdbx_strand_id
1 'polypeptide(L)'
;MIELARELGLALANSAEFIRMKQAQSGFEQNEAVALLLKELNEKRERLLAILSDDDEDDMGAVSLTNDIDRLEEQLKESPLYGELLAAQTAFSAVLTAVNDEINACIGAETSTEGCDGDCGSCGGCKH
;
A
#
# COMPACT_ATOMS: atom_id res chain seq x y z
N MET A 1 9.28 -21.72 19.94
CA MET A 1 9.43 -20.83 18.76
C MET A 1 8.12 -20.11 18.37
N ILE A 2 7.03 -20.83 18.22
CA ILE A 2 5.71 -20.22 17.91
C ILE A 2 5.22 -19.30 19.03
N GLU A 3 5.49 -19.64 20.27
CA GLU A 3 5.15 -18.79 21.42
C GLU A 3 5.89 -17.45 21.38
N LEU A 4 7.17 -17.46 21.05
CA LEU A 4 7.98 -16.25 20.86
C LEU A 4 7.45 -15.39 19.71
N ALA A 5 7.03 -16.01 18.61
CA ALA A 5 6.41 -15.31 17.50
C ALA A 5 5.08 -14.67 17.91
N ARG A 6 4.31 -15.32 18.74
CA ARG A 6 3.05 -14.79 19.30
C ARG A 6 3.33 -13.60 20.23
N GLU A 7 4.31 -13.72 21.10
CA GLU A 7 4.75 -12.62 21.98
C GLU A 7 5.22 -11.41 21.18
N LEU A 8 5.99 -11.65 20.12
CA LEU A 8 6.41 -10.59 19.20
C LEU A 8 5.21 -9.94 18.51
N GLY A 9 4.25 -10.72 18.03
CA GLY A 9 3.03 -10.22 17.43
C GLY A 9 2.22 -9.36 18.39
N LEU A 10 2.08 -9.77 19.65
CA LEU A 10 1.41 -8.99 20.68
C LEU A 10 2.16 -7.70 21.00
N ALA A 11 3.49 -7.76 21.07
CA ALA A 11 4.32 -6.57 21.27
C ALA A 11 4.13 -5.55 20.12
N LEU A 12 4.09 -6.02 18.88
CA LEU A 12 3.81 -5.19 17.70
C LEU A 12 2.40 -4.58 17.77
N ALA A 13 1.41 -5.38 18.14
CA ALA A 13 0.02 -4.89 18.28
C ALA A 13 -0.15 -3.85 19.38
N ASN A 14 0.70 -3.88 20.40
CA ASN A 14 0.71 -2.90 21.50
C ASN A 14 1.68 -1.73 21.24
N SER A 15 2.40 -1.72 20.14
CA SER A 15 3.31 -0.63 19.81
C SER A 15 2.54 0.67 19.54
N ALA A 16 3.15 1.80 19.88
CA ALA A 16 2.57 3.12 19.63
C ALA A 16 2.30 3.34 18.13
N GLU A 17 3.16 2.85 17.26
CA GLU A 17 3.04 2.97 15.81
C GLU A 17 1.83 2.19 15.27
N PHE A 18 1.61 0.97 15.77
CA PHE A 18 0.44 0.17 15.37
C PHE A 18 -0.87 0.80 15.85
N ILE A 19 -0.91 1.25 17.10
CA ILE A 19 -2.08 1.92 17.67
C ILE A 19 -2.41 3.19 16.88
N ARG A 20 -1.40 4.00 16.57
CA ARG A 20 -1.56 5.20 15.74
C ARG A 20 -2.10 4.86 14.36
N MET A 21 -1.58 3.83 13.72
CA MET A 21 -2.05 3.36 12.42
C MET A 21 -3.53 2.94 12.48
N LYS A 22 -3.91 2.17 13.49
CA LYS A 22 -5.30 1.74 13.69
C LYS A 22 -6.25 2.91 13.94
N GLN A 23 -5.83 3.88 14.73
CA GLN A 23 -6.61 5.10 14.98
C GLN A 23 -6.77 5.94 13.71
N ALA A 24 -5.70 6.10 12.95
CA ALA A 24 -5.74 6.82 11.68
C ALA A 24 -6.63 6.12 10.65
N GLN A 25 -6.56 4.80 10.57
CA GLN A 25 -7.41 4.00 9.69
C GLN A 25 -8.89 4.13 10.07
N SER A 26 -9.20 4.02 11.35
CA SER A 26 -10.57 4.17 11.85
C SER A 26 -11.13 5.58 11.57
N GLY A 27 -10.33 6.61 11.81
CA GLY A 27 -10.72 8.00 11.52
C GLY A 27 -10.96 8.24 10.03
N PHE A 28 -10.15 7.64 9.17
CA PHE A 28 -10.28 7.71 7.73
C PHE A 28 -11.56 7.00 7.24
N GLU A 29 -11.81 5.79 7.71
CA GLU A 29 -12.97 4.98 7.31
C GLU A 29 -14.30 5.57 7.81
N GLN A 30 -14.31 6.22 8.96
CA GLN A 30 -15.51 6.82 9.56
C GLN A 30 -15.84 8.20 8.99
N ASN A 31 -14.96 8.82 8.23
CA ASN A 31 -15.21 10.11 7.64
C ASN A 31 -16.14 9.99 6.42
N GLU A 32 -17.30 10.64 6.49
CA GLU A 32 -18.31 10.58 5.42
C GLU A 32 -17.82 11.14 4.10
N ALA A 33 -17.07 12.25 4.13
CA ALA A 33 -16.54 12.88 2.92
C ALA A 33 -15.54 11.96 2.22
N VAL A 34 -14.66 11.31 2.98
CA VAL A 34 -13.70 10.33 2.47
C VAL A 34 -14.42 9.10 1.92
N ALA A 35 -15.44 8.61 2.62
CA ALA A 35 -16.23 7.47 2.16
C ALA A 35 -16.91 7.74 0.81
N LEU A 36 -17.45 8.95 0.62
CA LEU A 36 -18.04 9.36 -0.66
C LEU A 36 -17.00 9.45 -1.78
N LEU A 37 -15.83 10.02 -1.50
CA LEU A 37 -14.73 10.09 -2.47
C LEU A 37 -14.27 8.69 -2.88
N LEU A 38 -14.10 7.79 -1.94
CA LEU A 38 -13.69 6.41 -2.21
C LEU A 38 -14.74 5.65 -3.03
N LYS A 39 -16.01 5.83 -2.69
CA LYS A 39 -17.11 5.22 -3.44
C LYS A 39 -17.12 5.69 -4.89
N GLU A 40 -17.07 7.00 -5.11
CA GLU A 40 -17.04 7.59 -6.44
C GLU A 40 -15.81 7.14 -7.23
N LEU A 41 -14.65 7.10 -6.58
CA LEU A 41 -13.41 6.63 -7.18
C LEU A 41 -13.51 5.16 -7.63
N ASN A 42 -14.04 4.30 -6.78
CA ASN A 42 -14.22 2.88 -7.10
C ASN A 42 -15.20 2.67 -8.25
N GLU A 43 -16.33 3.38 -8.25
CA GLU A 43 -17.32 3.32 -9.33
C GLU A 43 -16.71 3.73 -10.67
N LYS A 44 -15.89 4.78 -10.69
CA LYS A 44 -15.21 5.23 -11.92
C LYS A 44 -14.14 4.24 -12.38
N ARG A 45 -13.41 3.64 -11.46
CA ARG A 45 -12.43 2.59 -11.78
C ARG A 45 -13.09 1.35 -12.38
N GLU A 46 -14.22 0.92 -11.83
CA GLU A 46 -15.00 -0.20 -12.38
C GLU A 46 -15.51 0.10 -13.78
N ARG A 47 -16.01 1.31 -14.02
CA ARG A 47 -16.43 1.75 -15.37
C ARG A 47 -15.28 1.77 -16.35
N LEU A 48 -14.12 2.26 -15.93
CA LEU A 48 -12.92 2.27 -16.78
C LEU A 48 -12.49 0.85 -17.14
N LEU A 49 -12.48 -0.07 -16.18
CA LEU A 49 -12.18 -1.48 -16.43
C LEU A 49 -13.20 -2.11 -17.41
N ALA A 50 -14.47 -1.79 -17.28
CA ALA A 50 -15.51 -2.27 -18.19
C ALA A 50 -15.29 -1.77 -19.62
N ILE A 51 -14.93 -0.50 -19.79
CA ILE A 51 -14.62 0.08 -21.11
C ILE A 51 -13.38 -0.57 -21.72
N LEU A 52 -12.32 -0.77 -20.92
CA LEU A 52 -11.09 -1.40 -21.40
C LEU A 52 -11.24 -2.88 -21.70
N SER A 53 -12.22 -3.55 -21.07
CA SER A 53 -12.52 -4.98 -21.31
C SER A 53 -13.41 -5.18 -22.53
N ASP A 54 -14.12 -4.15 -22.95
CA ASP A 54 -14.99 -4.18 -24.11
C ASP A 54 -14.20 -3.73 -25.34
N ASP A 55 -14.34 -4.47 -26.46
CA ASP A 55 -13.69 -4.12 -27.73
C ASP A 55 -14.29 -2.88 -28.41
N ASP A 56 -15.30 -2.28 -27.82
CA ASP A 56 -15.83 -0.99 -28.25
C ASP A 56 -14.84 0.12 -27.88
N GLU A 57 -14.23 0.69 -28.92
CA GLU A 57 -13.27 1.78 -28.83
C GLU A 57 -13.92 3.10 -28.38
N ASP A 58 -14.30 3.21 -27.09
CA ASP A 58 -14.70 4.49 -26.51
C ASP A 58 -13.50 5.18 -25.84
N ASP A 59 -12.51 5.55 -26.65
CA ASP A 59 -11.31 6.22 -26.18
C ASP A 59 -11.60 7.54 -25.45
N MET A 60 -12.63 8.27 -25.88
CA MET A 60 -12.99 9.55 -25.25
C MET A 60 -13.61 9.34 -23.87
N GLY A 61 -14.44 8.32 -23.71
CA GLY A 61 -15.00 7.96 -22.41
C GLY A 61 -13.94 7.49 -21.43
N ALA A 62 -12.98 6.69 -21.91
CA ALA A 62 -11.85 6.23 -21.11
C ALA A 62 -10.94 7.38 -20.65
N VAL A 63 -10.64 8.34 -21.52
CA VAL A 63 -9.84 9.53 -21.18
C VAL A 63 -10.55 10.39 -20.15
N SER A 64 -11.85 10.64 -20.33
CA SER A 64 -12.66 11.40 -19.38
C SER A 64 -12.68 10.75 -17.99
N LEU A 65 -12.88 9.44 -17.94
CA LEU A 65 -12.85 8.68 -16.67
C LEU A 65 -11.48 8.73 -16.01
N THR A 66 -10.39 8.60 -16.78
CA THR A 66 -9.02 8.69 -16.26
C THR A 66 -8.77 10.06 -15.64
N ASN A 67 -9.19 11.15 -16.30
CA ASN A 67 -9.06 12.50 -15.75
C ASN A 67 -9.88 12.69 -14.47
N ASP A 68 -11.08 12.14 -14.42
CA ASP A 68 -11.92 12.18 -13.21
C ASP A 68 -11.29 11.41 -12.06
N ILE A 69 -10.73 10.24 -12.35
CA ILE A 69 -10.02 9.40 -11.35
C ILE A 69 -8.82 10.17 -10.79
N ASP A 70 -8.00 10.76 -11.65
CA ASP A 70 -6.83 11.54 -11.23
C ASP A 70 -7.23 12.71 -10.32
N ARG A 71 -8.31 13.41 -10.66
CA ARG A 71 -8.83 14.51 -9.84
C ARG A 71 -9.31 14.03 -8.47
N LEU A 72 -10.03 12.91 -8.43
CA LEU A 72 -10.52 12.33 -7.17
C LEU A 72 -9.36 11.83 -6.30
N GLU A 73 -8.34 11.24 -6.91
CA GLU A 73 -7.13 10.82 -6.19
C GLU A 73 -6.38 12.01 -5.60
N GLU A 74 -6.27 13.12 -6.33
CA GLU A 74 -5.67 14.35 -5.81
C GLU A 74 -6.47 14.92 -4.64
N GLN A 75 -7.79 14.97 -4.74
CA GLN A 75 -8.65 15.40 -3.64
C GLN A 75 -8.47 14.52 -2.39
N LEU A 76 -8.32 13.22 -2.59
CA LEU A 76 -8.08 12.28 -1.50
C LEU A 76 -6.72 12.54 -0.84
N LYS A 77 -5.67 12.78 -1.63
CA LYS A 77 -4.32 13.09 -1.15
C LYS A 77 -4.24 14.42 -0.38
N GLU A 78 -5.07 15.38 -0.73
CA GLU A 78 -5.17 16.66 -0.01
C GLU A 78 -5.86 16.54 1.34
N SER A 79 -6.59 15.45 1.60
CA SER A 79 -7.24 15.21 2.88
C SER A 79 -6.19 15.02 3.99
N PRO A 80 -6.30 15.77 5.12
CA PRO A 80 -5.41 15.57 6.27
C PRO A 80 -5.48 14.16 6.84
N LEU A 81 -6.65 13.52 6.78
CA LEU A 81 -6.85 12.14 7.24
C LEU A 81 -6.07 11.13 6.40
N TYR A 82 -5.99 11.34 5.10
CA TYR A 82 -5.18 10.52 4.22
C TYR A 82 -3.69 10.66 4.51
N GLY A 83 -3.22 11.88 4.69
CA GLY A 83 -1.83 12.17 5.07
C GLY A 83 -1.44 11.52 6.39
N GLU A 84 -2.31 11.61 7.40
CA GLU A 84 -2.09 10.96 8.71
C GLU A 84 -2.07 9.44 8.59
N LEU A 85 -2.96 8.85 7.79
CA LEU A 85 -2.98 7.42 7.55
C LEU A 85 -1.69 6.94 6.87
N LEU A 86 -1.24 7.62 5.83
CA LEU A 86 0.02 7.30 5.16
C LEU A 86 1.22 7.41 6.09
N ALA A 87 1.29 8.48 6.88
CA ALA A 87 2.37 8.68 7.84
C ALA A 87 2.39 7.58 8.90
N ALA A 88 1.23 7.21 9.41
CA ALA A 88 1.10 6.13 10.40
C ALA A 88 1.45 4.76 9.81
N GLN A 89 1.03 4.47 8.60
CA GLN A 89 1.40 3.24 7.89
C GLN A 89 2.90 3.16 7.62
N THR A 90 3.51 4.25 7.22
CA THR A 90 4.95 4.33 6.98
C THR A 90 5.74 4.08 8.27
N ALA A 91 5.31 4.69 9.38
CA ALA A 91 5.94 4.50 10.68
C ALA A 91 5.86 3.04 11.14
N PHE A 92 4.72 2.40 10.99
CA PHE A 92 4.55 0.99 11.34
C PHE A 92 5.34 0.06 10.42
N SER A 93 5.38 0.33 9.12
CA SER A 93 6.21 -0.41 8.16
C SER A 93 7.70 -0.35 8.52
N ALA A 94 8.18 0.79 8.99
CA ALA A 94 9.56 0.95 9.45
C ALA A 94 9.85 0.05 10.66
N VAL A 95 8.91 -0.08 11.59
CA VAL A 95 9.02 -1.00 12.73
C VAL A 95 9.09 -2.45 12.27
N LEU A 96 8.22 -2.85 11.34
CA LEU A 96 8.24 -4.21 10.79
C LEU A 96 9.55 -4.53 10.06
N THR A 97 10.06 -3.58 9.31
CA THR A 97 11.35 -3.73 8.63
C THR A 97 12.48 -3.93 9.63
N ALA A 98 12.53 -3.08 10.67
CA ALA A 98 13.54 -3.20 11.71
C ALA A 98 13.49 -4.56 12.44
N VAL A 99 12.29 -5.06 12.73
CA VAL A 99 12.11 -6.39 13.33
C VAL A 99 12.59 -7.49 12.39
N ASN A 100 12.25 -7.42 11.12
CA ASN A 100 12.71 -8.36 10.10
C ASN A 100 14.23 -8.37 9.96
N ASP A 101 14.84 -7.21 9.93
CA ASP A 101 16.30 -7.06 9.82
C ASP A 101 17.00 -7.69 11.03
N GLU A 102 16.45 -7.51 12.23
CA GLU A 102 16.99 -8.14 13.45
C GLU A 102 16.87 -9.65 13.41
N ILE A 103 15.73 -10.18 12.98
CA ILE A 103 15.53 -11.62 12.80
C ILE A 103 16.55 -12.16 11.77
N ASN A 104 16.70 -11.50 10.65
CA ASN A 104 17.64 -11.90 9.60
C ASN A 104 19.08 -11.85 10.08
N ALA A 105 19.46 -10.86 10.86
CA ALA A 105 20.79 -10.77 11.47
C ALA A 105 21.06 -11.96 12.41
N CYS A 106 20.06 -12.36 13.19
CA CYS A 106 20.18 -13.49 14.11
C CYS A 106 20.36 -14.84 13.40
N ILE A 107 19.73 -15.03 12.25
CA ILE A 107 19.84 -16.27 11.48
C ILE A 107 20.99 -16.25 10.44
N GLY A 108 21.75 -15.16 10.39
CA GLY A 108 22.86 -15.00 9.44
C GLY A 108 22.40 -14.86 7.98
N ALA A 109 21.14 -14.53 7.75
CA ALA A 109 20.67 -14.19 6.41
C ALA A 109 21.21 -12.80 6.05
N GLU A 110 22.18 -12.77 5.15
CA GLU A 110 22.60 -11.50 4.55
C GLU A 110 21.41 -10.92 3.80
N THR A 111 20.88 -9.82 4.30
CA THR A 111 19.95 -9.03 3.53
C THR A 111 20.75 -8.37 2.41
N SER A 112 20.88 -9.08 1.29
CA SER A 112 21.32 -8.46 0.07
C SER A 112 20.22 -7.50 -0.36
N THR A 113 20.27 -6.30 0.17
CA THR A 113 19.52 -5.15 -0.33
C THR A 113 20.09 -4.64 -1.65
N GLU A 114 20.86 -5.48 -2.34
CA GLU A 114 21.15 -5.27 -3.74
C GLU A 114 19.86 -5.58 -4.50
N GLY A 115 19.04 -4.54 -4.62
CA GLY A 115 17.98 -4.56 -5.60
C GLY A 115 18.59 -5.04 -6.91
N CYS A 116 18.00 -6.05 -7.51
CA CYS A 116 18.25 -6.34 -8.90
C CYS A 116 17.92 -5.07 -9.69
N ASP A 117 18.92 -4.23 -9.93
CA ASP A 117 18.85 -3.23 -10.99
C ASP A 117 18.49 -4.00 -12.25
N GLY A 118 17.28 -3.82 -12.72
CA GLY A 118 16.59 -4.52 -13.81
C GLY A 118 17.38 -4.91 -15.05
N ASP A 119 18.67 -5.15 -14.93
CA ASP A 119 19.51 -5.67 -15.98
C ASP A 119 19.51 -7.19 -15.93
N CYS A 120 18.40 -7.77 -16.36
CA CYS A 120 18.27 -9.22 -16.54
C CYS A 120 19.26 -9.80 -17.56
N GLY A 121 20.06 -8.96 -18.22
CA GLY A 121 21.07 -9.40 -19.19
C GLY A 121 22.30 -10.02 -18.55
N SER A 122 22.52 -9.77 -17.26
CA SER A 122 23.73 -10.17 -16.54
C SER A 122 23.54 -11.41 -15.66
N CYS A 123 22.31 -11.88 -15.46
CA CYS A 123 22.05 -13.13 -14.73
C CYS A 123 22.35 -14.35 -15.60
N GLY A 124 23.62 -14.67 -15.76
CA GLY A 124 24.09 -15.88 -16.46
C GLY A 124 23.77 -17.21 -15.74
N GLY A 125 22.80 -17.21 -14.81
CA GLY A 125 22.48 -18.35 -13.96
C GLY A 125 21.17 -19.06 -14.23
N CYS A 126 20.35 -18.59 -15.18
CA CYS A 126 19.08 -19.23 -15.49
C CYS A 126 19.18 -20.17 -16.70
N LYS A 127 20.16 -21.04 -16.68
CA LYS A 127 20.17 -22.19 -17.59
C LYS A 127 19.76 -23.43 -16.83
N HIS A 128 18.51 -23.77 -16.94
CA HIS A 128 18.01 -25.10 -16.60
C HIS A 128 17.49 -25.81 -17.82
#